data_2ed8e87f482ce89e4ee07e0c6922308b
#
_entry.id   2ed8e87f482ce89e4ee07e0c6922308b
#
_cell.length_a   1.000
_cell.length_b   1.000
_cell.length_c   1.000
_cell.angle_alpha   90.00
_cell.angle_beta   90.00
_cell.angle_gamma   90.00
#
_symmetry.space_group_name_H-M   'P 1'
#
loop_
_entity.id
_entity.type
_entity.pdbx_description
1 polymer ?
#
loop_
_entity_poly.entity_id
_entity_poly.type
_entity_poly.pdbx_seq_one_letter_code
_entity_poly.pdbx_strand_id
1 'polypeptide(L)'
;MSNRQMPAREHRVSQVEGFTLPEMLVTLCITALLSGLMIASIGQLRPMQNIAEVNDAEMEIEAASTYLQALLGQARRLAPITDDPAKKVVFSGDAQSFKLVAVTMVGNQRSSLRDVEIVARQSGSGLDLIQRNVPRRLFTAPRGEEFTIVPALKSVKFTYLGSSEQEGPRWVDVWTKRDALPSALKINLVAMRSGREIAVENIAIIDVGR
;
A
#
# COMPACT_ATOMS: atom_id res chain seq x y z
N MET A 1 39.74 33.58 -86.28
CA MET A 1 39.23 32.18 -86.16
C MET A 1 39.79 31.61 -84.90
N SER A 2 38.94 31.58 -83.81
CA SER A 2 39.35 31.17 -82.46
C SER A 2 38.70 29.82 -82.15
N ASN A 3 39.53 28.80 -82.02
CA ASN A 3 39.09 27.46 -81.81
C ASN A 3 39.03 27.22 -80.26
N ARG A 4 37.84 27.19 -79.66
CA ARG A 4 37.62 26.86 -78.27
C ARG A 4 37.48 25.35 -78.15
N GLN A 5 38.49 24.71 -77.58
CA GLN A 5 38.42 23.33 -77.10
C GLN A 5 37.63 23.29 -75.82
N MET A 6 36.55 22.49 -75.73
CA MET A 6 35.83 22.13 -74.53
C MET A 6 36.59 21.02 -73.77
N PRO A 7 36.73 21.12 -72.44
CA PRO A 7 37.30 20.04 -71.69
C PRO A 7 36.32 18.87 -71.55
N ALA A 8 36.82 17.68 -71.75
CA ALA A 8 36.11 16.43 -71.62
C ALA A 8 35.79 16.22 -70.08
N ARG A 9 34.52 15.97 -69.80
CA ARG A 9 34.02 15.62 -68.44
C ARG A 9 34.38 14.18 -68.20
N GLU A 10 35.37 13.93 -67.34
CA GLU A 10 35.68 12.62 -66.80
C GLU A 10 34.50 12.16 -65.92
N HIS A 11 33.78 11.16 -66.37
CA HIS A 11 32.84 10.42 -65.55
C HIS A 11 33.68 9.54 -64.59
N ARG A 12 33.83 10.01 -63.29
CA ARG A 12 34.24 9.11 -62.19
C ARG A 12 33.16 8.06 -62.04
N VAL A 13 33.40 6.87 -62.51
CA VAL A 13 32.66 5.67 -62.17
C VAL A 13 33.01 5.40 -60.72
N SER A 14 32.10 5.65 -59.79
CA SER A 14 32.23 5.24 -58.44
C SER A 14 32.23 3.70 -58.44
N GLN A 15 33.38 3.11 -58.13
CA GLN A 15 33.46 1.68 -57.88
C GLN A 15 32.57 1.37 -56.67
N VAL A 16 31.48 0.65 -56.92
CA VAL A 16 30.68 0.04 -55.85
C VAL A 16 31.47 -1.16 -55.37
N GLU A 17 32.26 -0.94 -54.31
CA GLU A 17 32.95 -2.04 -53.62
C GLU A 17 31.88 -2.95 -53.02
N GLY A 18 31.76 -4.14 -53.55
CA GLY A 18 30.88 -5.18 -52.99
C GLY A 18 31.46 -5.72 -51.69
N PHE A 19 30.61 -6.00 -50.69
CA PHE A 19 31.00 -6.60 -49.43
C PHE A 19 31.75 -7.92 -49.67
N THR A 20 32.88 -8.10 -48.96
CA THR A 20 33.62 -9.35 -49.01
C THR A 20 32.94 -10.43 -48.16
N LEU A 21 33.05 -11.68 -48.59
CA LEU A 21 32.44 -12.82 -47.87
C LEU A 21 32.83 -12.87 -46.40
N PRO A 22 34.12 -12.63 -46.00
CA PRO A 22 34.49 -12.57 -44.58
C PRO A 22 33.84 -11.42 -43.79
N GLU A 23 33.61 -10.26 -44.46
CA GLU A 23 32.96 -9.11 -43.80
C GLU A 23 31.49 -9.40 -43.46
N MET A 24 30.78 -10.10 -44.35
CA MET A 24 29.40 -10.57 -44.08
C MET A 24 29.39 -11.61 -42.94
N LEU A 25 30.38 -12.47 -42.85
CA LEU A 25 30.48 -13.49 -41.81
C LEU A 25 30.74 -12.84 -40.46
N VAL A 26 31.62 -11.84 -40.38
CA VAL A 26 31.90 -11.09 -39.16
C VAL A 26 30.68 -10.29 -38.68
N THR A 27 29.98 -9.63 -39.61
CA THR A 27 28.76 -8.87 -39.27
C THR A 27 27.65 -9.79 -38.72
N LEU A 28 27.46 -10.97 -39.33
CA LEU A 28 26.50 -11.97 -38.83
C LEU A 28 26.91 -12.51 -37.44
N CYS A 29 28.20 -12.77 -37.20
CA CYS A 29 28.66 -13.16 -35.86
C CYS A 29 28.41 -12.06 -34.80
N ILE A 30 28.72 -10.81 -35.13
CA ILE A 30 28.49 -9.69 -34.19
C ILE A 30 27.00 -9.50 -33.92
N THR A 31 26.15 -9.54 -34.94
CA THR A 31 24.69 -9.41 -34.77
C THR A 31 24.10 -10.56 -33.97
N ALA A 32 24.57 -11.79 -34.17
CA ALA A 32 24.16 -12.94 -33.36
C ALA A 32 24.58 -12.79 -31.89
N LEU A 33 25.81 -12.33 -31.62
CA LEU A 33 26.30 -12.08 -30.27
C LEU A 33 25.49 -10.97 -29.57
N LEU A 34 25.24 -9.86 -30.26
CA LEU A 34 24.43 -8.76 -29.73
C LEU A 34 22.99 -9.19 -29.43
N SER A 35 22.40 -9.98 -30.34
CA SER A 35 21.05 -10.52 -30.13
C SER A 35 21.00 -11.47 -28.91
N GLY A 36 22.03 -12.32 -28.76
CA GLY A 36 22.17 -13.21 -27.61
C GLY A 36 22.29 -12.45 -26.28
N LEU A 37 23.09 -11.38 -26.26
CA LEU A 37 23.23 -10.51 -25.08
C LEU A 37 21.91 -9.78 -24.75
N MET A 38 21.15 -9.31 -25.74
CA MET A 38 19.84 -8.70 -25.52
C MET A 38 18.85 -9.69 -24.88
N ILE A 39 18.78 -10.90 -25.40
CA ILE A 39 17.89 -11.95 -24.85
C ILE A 39 18.28 -12.30 -23.41
N ALA A 40 19.57 -12.44 -23.14
CA ALA A 40 20.09 -12.71 -21.80
C ALA A 40 19.75 -11.57 -20.82
N SER A 41 19.85 -10.32 -21.24
CA SER A 41 19.50 -9.14 -20.43
C SER A 41 18.01 -9.08 -20.06
N ILE A 42 17.12 -9.43 -20.97
CA ILE A 42 15.67 -9.45 -20.73
C ILE A 42 15.31 -10.52 -19.68
N GLY A 43 16.01 -11.66 -19.68
CA GLY A 43 15.79 -12.71 -18.68
C GLY A 43 16.07 -12.28 -17.23
N GLN A 44 16.93 -11.28 -17.02
CA GLN A 44 17.28 -10.77 -15.69
C GLN A 44 16.27 -9.75 -15.15
N LEU A 45 15.38 -9.18 -15.97
CA LEU A 45 14.40 -8.18 -15.54
C LEU A 45 13.27 -8.78 -14.68
N ARG A 46 12.86 -10.01 -14.94
CA ARG A 46 11.76 -10.67 -14.21
C ARG A 46 12.02 -10.84 -12.71
N PRO A 47 13.19 -11.35 -12.26
CA PRO A 47 13.45 -11.47 -10.84
C PRO A 47 13.54 -10.10 -10.14
N MET A 48 14.01 -9.04 -10.81
CA MET A 48 14.06 -7.70 -10.26
C MET A 48 12.66 -7.11 -10.02
N GLN A 49 11.71 -7.35 -10.92
CA GLN A 49 10.32 -6.91 -10.77
C GLN A 49 9.65 -7.58 -9.56
N ASN A 50 9.85 -8.89 -9.37
CA ASN A 50 9.30 -9.60 -8.22
C ASN A 50 9.85 -9.09 -6.88
N ILE A 51 11.13 -8.71 -6.83
CA ILE A 51 11.73 -8.12 -5.62
C ILE A 51 11.13 -6.74 -5.35
N ALA A 52 10.96 -5.90 -6.38
CA ALA A 52 10.34 -4.60 -6.23
C ALA A 52 8.90 -4.71 -5.72
N GLU A 53 8.07 -5.58 -6.29
CA GLU A 53 6.70 -5.82 -5.84
C GLU A 53 6.60 -6.26 -4.37
N VAL A 54 7.54 -7.11 -3.91
CA VAL A 54 7.58 -7.56 -2.52
C VAL A 54 7.96 -6.40 -1.59
N ASN A 55 8.99 -5.61 -1.95
CA ASN A 55 9.42 -4.47 -1.15
C ASN A 55 8.34 -3.37 -1.10
N ASP A 56 7.67 -3.09 -2.21
CA ASP A 56 6.58 -2.11 -2.27
C ASP A 56 5.42 -2.54 -1.35
N ALA A 57 5.07 -3.82 -1.37
CA ALA A 57 4.02 -4.36 -0.51
C ALA A 57 4.41 -4.34 0.98
N GLU A 58 5.67 -4.62 1.31
CA GLU A 58 6.18 -4.53 2.69
C GLU A 58 6.07 -3.09 3.19
N MET A 59 6.53 -2.12 2.40
CA MET A 59 6.41 -0.70 2.74
C MET A 59 4.94 -0.25 2.87
N GLU A 60 4.03 -0.72 2.00
CA GLU A 60 2.61 -0.40 2.06
C GLU A 60 1.98 -0.89 3.38
N ILE A 61 2.24 -2.15 3.77
CA ILE A 61 1.68 -2.74 4.99
C ILE A 61 2.29 -2.09 6.24
N GLU A 62 3.59 -1.80 6.23
CA GLU A 62 4.26 -1.11 7.32
C GLU A 62 3.74 0.32 7.50
N ALA A 63 3.58 1.05 6.40
CA ALA A 63 2.97 2.39 6.41
C ALA A 63 1.53 2.35 6.95
N ALA A 64 0.73 1.37 6.53
CA ALA A 64 -0.61 1.18 7.04
C ALA A 64 -0.64 0.87 8.54
N SER A 65 0.26 0.00 9.00
CA SER A 65 0.39 -0.32 10.41
C SER A 65 0.79 0.91 11.24
N THR A 66 1.75 1.69 10.77
CA THR A 66 2.17 2.96 11.38
C THR A 66 1.03 3.99 11.39
N TYR A 67 0.28 4.07 10.30
CA TYR A 67 -0.91 4.91 10.22
C TYR A 67 -1.95 4.54 11.29
N LEU A 68 -2.25 3.24 11.45
CA LEU A 68 -3.19 2.76 12.46
C LEU A 68 -2.69 3.05 13.88
N GLN A 69 -1.38 2.93 14.14
CA GLN A 69 -0.79 3.32 15.42
C GLN A 69 -1.00 4.82 15.71
N ALA A 70 -0.74 5.67 14.72
CA ALA A 70 -0.93 7.11 14.85
C ALA A 70 -2.42 7.46 15.09
N LEU A 71 -3.34 6.79 14.38
CA LEU A 71 -4.78 6.94 14.55
C LEU A 71 -5.22 6.55 15.97
N LEU A 72 -4.74 5.43 16.48
CA LEU A 72 -5.06 4.94 17.82
C LEU A 72 -4.49 5.86 18.91
N GLY A 73 -3.32 6.46 18.69
CA GLY A 73 -2.75 7.50 19.56
C GLY A 73 -3.60 8.78 19.63
N GLN A 74 -4.46 9.01 18.62
CA GLN A 74 -5.43 10.12 18.59
C GLN A 74 -6.82 9.75 19.11
N ALA A 75 -7.00 8.53 19.65
CA ALA A 75 -8.26 8.07 20.21
C ALA A 75 -8.72 8.95 21.36
N ARG A 76 -10.02 9.15 21.47
CA ARG A 76 -10.64 9.90 22.57
C ARG A 76 -11.67 9.04 23.28
N ARG A 77 -11.70 9.13 24.59
CA ARG A 77 -12.69 8.43 25.42
C ARG A 77 -14.06 9.09 25.31
N LEU A 78 -14.63 9.01 24.10
CA LEU A 78 -15.93 9.55 23.75
C LEU A 78 -16.73 8.46 23.04
N ALA A 79 -18.02 8.37 23.32
CA ALA A 79 -18.91 7.51 22.55
C ALA A 79 -19.25 8.16 21.20
N PRO A 80 -19.42 7.39 20.12
CA PRO A 80 -19.99 7.86 18.86
C PRO A 80 -21.34 8.57 19.08
N ILE A 81 -21.69 9.48 18.16
CA ILE A 81 -23.01 10.13 18.20
C ILE A 81 -24.05 9.08 17.80
N THR A 82 -24.96 8.78 18.69
CA THR A 82 -26.08 7.86 18.47
C THR A 82 -27.30 8.31 19.26
N ASP A 83 -28.48 8.14 18.67
CA ASP A 83 -29.77 8.47 19.31
C ASP A 83 -30.17 7.41 20.35
N ASP A 84 -29.57 6.23 20.30
CA ASP A 84 -29.84 5.11 21.20
C ASP A 84 -28.82 5.07 22.34
N PRO A 85 -29.22 5.39 23.60
CA PRO A 85 -28.33 5.34 24.76
C PRO A 85 -27.71 3.97 25.01
N ALA A 86 -28.39 2.89 24.62
CA ALA A 86 -27.88 1.51 24.77
C ALA A 86 -26.69 1.21 23.82
N LYS A 87 -26.56 2.00 22.75
CA LYS A 87 -25.47 1.90 21.77
C LYS A 87 -24.30 2.84 22.08
N LYS A 88 -24.34 3.58 23.17
CA LYS A 88 -23.23 4.43 23.60
C LYS A 88 -22.08 3.55 24.11
N VAL A 89 -21.13 3.26 23.23
CA VAL A 89 -19.94 2.45 23.50
C VAL A 89 -18.73 3.27 23.09
N VAL A 90 -17.80 3.51 24.00
CA VAL A 90 -16.59 4.33 23.76
C VAL A 90 -15.68 3.67 22.72
N PHE A 91 -15.56 2.36 22.80
CA PHE A 91 -14.79 1.55 21.89
C PHE A 91 -15.48 0.20 21.69
N SER A 92 -15.54 -0.26 20.48
CA SER A 92 -15.94 -1.63 20.17
C SER A 92 -14.97 -2.23 19.17
N GLY A 93 -14.65 -3.51 19.32
CA GLY A 93 -13.73 -4.18 18.42
C GLY A 93 -13.87 -5.69 18.49
N ASP A 94 -13.62 -6.30 17.35
CA ASP A 94 -13.48 -7.75 17.16
C ASP A 94 -12.18 -8.05 16.42
N ALA A 95 -11.95 -9.29 16.02
CA ALA A 95 -10.72 -9.71 15.38
C ALA A 95 -10.47 -9.03 14.00
N GLN A 96 -11.49 -8.47 13.36
CA GLN A 96 -11.40 -7.92 12.00
C GLN A 96 -11.92 -6.47 11.88
N SER A 97 -12.43 -5.91 12.97
CA SER A 97 -12.94 -4.55 12.97
C SER A 97 -12.80 -3.87 14.32
N PHE A 98 -12.71 -2.53 14.30
CA PHE A 98 -12.87 -1.73 15.50
C PHE A 98 -13.45 -0.35 15.19
N LYS A 99 -14.12 0.23 16.20
CA LYS A 99 -14.73 1.56 16.15
C LYS A 99 -14.29 2.39 17.34
N LEU A 100 -13.96 3.64 17.07
CA LEU A 100 -13.53 4.59 18.08
C LEU A 100 -13.84 6.03 17.65
N VAL A 101 -13.67 6.96 18.56
CA VAL A 101 -13.66 8.40 18.24
C VAL A 101 -12.21 8.87 18.26
N ALA A 102 -11.77 9.47 17.16
CA ALA A 102 -10.41 10.02 17.05
C ALA A 102 -10.39 11.42 16.43
N VAL A 103 -9.29 12.11 16.68
CA VAL A 103 -8.97 13.34 15.98
C VAL A 103 -8.31 12.96 14.65
N THR A 104 -8.96 13.27 13.53
CA THR A 104 -8.41 13.01 12.20
C THR A 104 -8.21 14.30 11.44
N MET A 105 -7.23 14.32 10.54
CA MET A 105 -7.04 15.44 9.61
C MET A 105 -8.10 15.37 8.51
N VAL A 106 -8.71 16.52 8.25
CA VAL A 106 -9.67 16.72 7.16
C VAL A 106 -9.07 17.75 6.24
N GLY A 107 -9.23 17.60 4.93
CA GLY A 107 -8.64 18.48 3.91
C GLY A 107 -8.26 19.87 4.42
N ASN A 108 -7.33 20.54 3.83
CA ASN A 108 -6.76 21.83 4.28
C ASN A 108 -6.17 21.83 5.71
N GLN A 109 -5.64 20.70 6.18
CA GLN A 109 -4.91 20.57 7.46
C GLN A 109 -5.72 20.92 8.73
N ARG A 110 -7.03 20.86 8.68
CA ARG A 110 -7.87 21.06 9.87
C ARG A 110 -8.11 19.73 10.59
N SER A 111 -7.79 19.70 11.87
CA SER A 111 -8.11 18.55 12.73
C SER A 111 -9.58 18.60 13.14
N SER A 112 -10.27 17.48 13.09
CA SER A 112 -11.63 17.36 13.64
C SER A 112 -11.86 16.01 14.30
N LEU A 113 -12.73 15.99 15.30
CA LEU A 113 -13.22 14.77 15.91
C LEU A 113 -14.15 14.06 14.93
N ARG A 114 -13.88 12.76 14.70
CA ARG A 114 -14.69 11.88 13.85
C ARG A 114 -14.95 10.56 14.53
N ASP A 115 -16.07 9.97 14.21
CA ASP A 115 -16.32 8.57 14.50
C ASP A 115 -15.62 7.75 13.41
N VAL A 116 -14.66 6.93 13.80
CA VAL A 116 -13.81 6.15 12.90
C VAL A 116 -14.13 4.68 13.06
N GLU A 117 -14.34 4.03 11.95
CA GLU A 117 -14.50 2.57 11.86
C GLU A 117 -13.41 2.01 10.94
N ILE A 118 -12.66 1.05 11.43
CA ILE A 118 -11.72 0.24 10.65
C ILE A 118 -12.34 -1.14 10.49
N VAL A 119 -12.38 -1.64 9.27
CA VAL A 119 -12.98 -2.95 8.99
C VAL A 119 -12.22 -3.68 7.88
N ALA A 120 -11.96 -4.96 8.07
CA ALA A 120 -11.50 -5.85 7.01
C ALA A 120 -12.74 -6.38 6.25
N ARG A 121 -12.85 -6.03 4.97
CA ARG A 121 -13.97 -6.44 4.12
C ARG A 121 -13.48 -7.39 3.05
N GLN A 122 -14.22 -8.47 2.82
CA GLN A 122 -13.93 -9.40 1.74
C GLN A 122 -14.02 -8.69 0.39
N SER A 123 -12.98 -8.84 -0.41
CA SER A 123 -12.86 -8.37 -1.79
C SER A 123 -12.51 -9.55 -2.70
N GLY A 124 -12.64 -9.42 -3.99
CA GLY A 124 -12.35 -10.52 -4.93
C GLY A 124 -10.93 -11.05 -4.87
N SER A 125 -9.96 -10.24 -4.42
CA SER A 125 -8.53 -10.59 -4.32
C SER A 125 -8.05 -10.88 -2.89
N GLY A 126 -8.93 -10.83 -1.89
CA GLY A 126 -8.57 -11.03 -0.48
C GLY A 126 -9.40 -10.15 0.46
N LEU A 127 -8.77 -9.63 1.50
CA LEU A 127 -9.38 -8.69 2.44
C LEU A 127 -8.87 -7.27 2.16
N ASP A 128 -9.77 -6.32 1.97
CA ASP A 128 -9.43 -4.91 1.93
C ASP A 128 -9.60 -4.32 3.34
N LEU A 129 -8.55 -3.66 3.82
CA LEU A 129 -8.61 -2.90 5.06
C LEU A 129 -9.16 -1.51 4.76
N ILE A 130 -10.34 -1.22 5.27
CA ILE A 130 -11.11 -0.03 4.95
C ILE A 130 -11.28 0.83 6.19
N GLN A 131 -11.13 2.14 6.01
CA GLN A 131 -11.49 3.13 7.01
C GLN A 131 -12.72 3.89 6.58
N ARG A 132 -13.66 4.04 7.51
CA ARG A 132 -14.83 4.88 7.38
C ARG A 132 -14.79 5.99 8.42
N ASN A 133 -14.86 7.23 7.98
CA ASN A 133 -14.88 8.40 8.83
C ASN A 133 -16.26 9.06 8.79
N VAL A 134 -16.90 9.23 9.93
CA VAL A 134 -18.18 9.91 10.04
C VAL A 134 -17.98 11.24 10.80
N PRO A 135 -18.27 12.39 10.16
CA PRO A 135 -18.16 13.68 10.83
C PRO A 135 -19.18 13.81 11.95
N ARG A 136 -18.75 14.33 13.11
CA ARG A 136 -19.62 14.55 14.26
C ARG A 136 -20.40 15.87 14.09
N ARG A 137 -21.57 15.79 13.47
CA ARG A 137 -22.48 16.94 13.27
C ARG A 137 -23.83 16.63 13.90
N LEU A 138 -24.34 17.58 14.70
CA LEU A 138 -25.56 17.41 15.48
C LEU A 138 -26.87 17.44 14.66
N PHE A 139 -26.88 17.99 13.45
CA PHE A 139 -28.11 18.29 12.73
C PHE A 139 -28.19 17.77 11.28
N THR A 140 -27.24 16.98 10.84
CA THR A 140 -27.24 16.46 9.47
C THR A 140 -26.89 14.98 9.52
N ALA A 141 -27.66 14.14 8.83
CA ALA A 141 -27.26 12.75 8.64
C ALA A 141 -25.89 12.71 7.93
N PRO A 142 -24.80 12.38 8.64
CA PRO A 142 -23.48 12.55 8.09
C PRO A 142 -23.22 11.44 7.08
N ARG A 143 -22.89 11.80 5.84
CA ARG A 143 -22.28 10.84 4.91
C ARG A 143 -20.87 10.52 5.40
N GLY A 144 -20.62 9.27 5.74
CA GLY A 144 -19.27 8.79 6.04
C GLY A 144 -18.41 8.82 4.78
N GLU A 145 -17.18 9.27 4.92
CA GLU A 145 -16.14 9.11 3.90
C GLU A 145 -15.49 7.73 4.10
N GLU A 146 -15.38 6.95 3.05
CA GLU A 146 -14.78 5.61 3.10
C GLU A 146 -13.57 5.58 2.16
N PHE A 147 -12.47 5.00 2.61
CA PHE A 147 -11.28 4.77 1.78
C PHE A 147 -10.55 3.49 2.19
N THR A 148 -9.90 2.87 1.23
CA THR A 148 -9.09 1.67 1.44
C THR A 148 -7.71 2.08 1.94
N ILE A 149 -7.29 1.51 3.08
CA ILE A 149 -5.95 1.71 3.64
C ILE A 149 -4.98 0.77 2.94
N VAL A 150 -5.30 -0.53 2.88
CA VAL A 150 -4.52 -1.55 2.18
C VAL A 150 -5.47 -2.51 1.49
N PRO A 151 -5.32 -2.76 0.19
CA PRO A 151 -6.09 -3.75 -0.55
C PRO A 151 -5.45 -5.14 -0.48
N ALA A 152 -6.24 -6.16 -0.75
CA ALA A 152 -5.82 -7.53 -1.04
C ALA A 152 -4.89 -8.16 0.01
N LEU A 153 -5.23 -8.01 1.29
CA LEU A 153 -4.58 -8.71 2.39
C LEU A 153 -5.04 -10.18 2.42
N LYS A 154 -4.14 -11.07 2.83
CA LYS A 154 -4.44 -12.47 3.12
C LYS A 154 -5.23 -12.61 4.43
N SER A 155 -4.78 -11.87 5.46
CA SER A 155 -5.46 -11.85 6.77
C SER A 155 -5.21 -10.54 7.51
N VAL A 156 -6.20 -10.19 8.33
CA VAL A 156 -6.15 -9.08 9.28
C VAL A 156 -6.57 -9.62 10.62
N LYS A 157 -5.81 -9.31 11.67
CA LYS A 157 -6.20 -9.65 13.04
C LYS A 157 -5.88 -8.51 13.99
N PHE A 158 -6.90 -8.12 14.76
CA PHE A 158 -6.79 -7.18 15.86
C PHE A 158 -6.94 -7.92 17.19
N THR A 159 -6.11 -7.54 18.17
CA THR A 159 -6.18 -8.08 19.53
C THR A 159 -6.02 -6.95 20.53
N TYR A 160 -6.78 -6.98 21.61
CA TYR A 160 -6.94 -5.85 22.52
C TYR A 160 -6.33 -6.20 23.88
N LEU A 161 -5.51 -5.30 24.45
CA LEU A 161 -5.00 -5.45 25.79
C LEU A 161 -6.00 -4.85 26.77
N GLY A 162 -6.66 -5.73 27.52
CA GLY A 162 -7.53 -5.37 28.63
C GLY A 162 -6.85 -5.63 29.95
N SER A 163 -7.20 -4.84 30.96
CA SER A 163 -6.89 -5.16 32.36
C SER A 163 -8.17 -5.52 33.08
N SER A 164 -8.15 -6.61 33.84
CA SER A 164 -9.16 -6.93 34.87
C SER A 164 -8.51 -6.75 36.24
N GLU A 165 -9.24 -6.20 37.18
CA GLU A 165 -8.75 -6.04 38.56
C GLU A 165 -8.35 -7.37 39.20
N GLN A 166 -8.92 -8.48 38.70
CA GLN A 166 -8.71 -9.82 39.25
C GLN A 166 -7.68 -10.66 38.49
N GLU A 167 -7.54 -10.44 37.17
CA GLU A 167 -6.72 -11.30 36.30
C GLU A 167 -5.46 -10.61 35.71
N GLY A 168 -5.28 -9.31 35.94
CA GLY A 168 -4.18 -8.55 35.36
C GLY A 168 -4.36 -8.27 33.86
N PRO A 169 -3.30 -7.81 33.16
CA PRO A 169 -3.35 -7.49 31.74
C PRO A 169 -3.45 -8.76 30.89
N ARG A 170 -4.46 -8.82 30.00
CA ARG A 170 -4.70 -9.97 29.10
C ARG A 170 -5.05 -9.50 27.70
N TRP A 171 -4.53 -10.19 26.69
CA TRP A 171 -4.92 -10.01 25.32
C TRP A 171 -6.22 -10.76 24.99
N VAL A 172 -7.17 -10.07 24.35
CA VAL A 172 -8.49 -10.61 23.96
C VAL A 172 -8.77 -10.28 22.49
N ASP A 173 -9.46 -11.18 21.80
CA ASP A 173 -9.83 -11.00 20.39
C ASP A 173 -11.11 -10.16 20.21
N VAL A 174 -11.89 -9.99 21.28
CA VAL A 174 -13.12 -9.18 21.29
C VAL A 174 -13.11 -8.24 22.46
N TRP A 175 -13.35 -6.95 22.22
CA TRP A 175 -13.45 -5.95 23.29
C TRP A 175 -14.87 -5.83 23.80
N THR A 176 -15.08 -6.15 25.06
CA THR A 176 -16.40 -6.19 25.70
C THR A 176 -16.71 -5.01 26.63
N LYS A 177 -15.68 -4.23 27.02
CA LYS A 177 -15.84 -3.08 27.92
C LYS A 177 -16.40 -1.88 27.17
N ARG A 178 -17.62 -1.47 27.49
CA ARG A 178 -18.35 -0.43 26.76
C ARG A 178 -17.86 0.99 27.02
N ASP A 179 -17.33 1.25 28.18
CA ASP A 179 -17.01 2.59 28.73
C ASP A 179 -15.51 2.87 28.75
N ALA A 180 -14.70 1.95 28.25
CA ALA A 180 -13.25 2.05 28.29
C ALA A 180 -12.61 1.80 26.92
N LEU A 181 -11.47 2.44 26.70
CA LEU A 181 -10.56 2.10 25.63
C LEU A 181 -9.64 0.94 26.05
N PRO A 182 -9.16 0.08 25.15
CA PRO A 182 -8.08 -0.85 25.44
C PRO A 182 -6.79 -0.08 25.73
N SER A 183 -5.92 -0.61 26.60
CA SER A 183 -4.63 0.00 26.91
C SER A 183 -3.66 -0.09 25.72
N ALA A 184 -3.79 -1.14 24.91
CA ALA A 184 -3.05 -1.33 23.67
C ALA A 184 -3.86 -2.17 22.70
N LEU A 185 -3.55 -2.03 21.42
CA LEU A 185 -4.11 -2.82 20.34
C LEU A 185 -2.96 -3.41 19.52
N LYS A 186 -2.96 -4.74 19.38
CA LYS A 186 -2.06 -5.45 18.50
C LYS A 186 -2.68 -5.54 17.10
N ILE A 187 -1.92 -5.14 16.09
CA ILE A 187 -2.29 -5.14 14.68
C ILE A 187 -1.44 -6.19 14.00
N ASN A 188 -2.07 -7.16 13.38
CA ASN A 188 -1.39 -8.16 12.55
C ASN A 188 -1.98 -8.10 11.15
N LEU A 189 -1.15 -7.76 10.17
CA LEU A 189 -1.50 -7.66 8.76
C LEU A 189 -0.64 -8.62 7.98
N VAL A 190 -1.27 -9.45 7.14
CA VAL A 190 -0.57 -10.42 6.28
C VAL A 190 -1.02 -10.24 4.85
N ALA A 191 -0.07 -10.12 3.92
CA ALA A 191 -0.33 -10.11 2.49
C ALA A 191 0.43 -11.22 1.77
N MET A 192 -0.04 -11.56 0.57
CA MET A 192 0.67 -12.42 -0.36
C MET A 192 1.04 -11.60 -1.60
N ARG A 193 2.33 -11.54 -1.94
CA ARG A 193 2.80 -10.87 -3.16
C ARG A 193 3.88 -11.73 -3.82
N SER A 194 3.73 -11.96 -5.11
CA SER A 194 4.69 -12.76 -5.90
C SER A 194 5.04 -14.12 -5.26
N GLY A 195 4.03 -14.77 -4.62
CA GLY A 195 4.19 -16.06 -3.94
C GLY A 195 4.88 -16.00 -2.57
N ARG A 196 5.21 -14.81 -2.06
CA ARG A 196 5.78 -14.60 -0.73
C ARG A 196 4.72 -14.08 0.23
N GLU A 197 4.79 -14.58 1.46
CA GLU A 197 4.01 -14.08 2.59
C GLU A 197 4.78 -12.96 3.28
N ILE A 198 4.13 -11.80 3.42
CA ILE A 198 4.63 -10.61 4.10
C ILE A 198 3.72 -10.40 5.30
N ALA A 199 4.29 -10.44 6.51
CA ALA A 199 3.55 -10.24 7.75
C ALA A 199 4.16 -9.10 8.55
N VAL A 200 3.31 -8.18 9.00
CA VAL A 200 3.68 -7.08 9.89
C VAL A 200 2.84 -7.16 11.14
N GLU A 201 3.50 -7.25 12.29
CA GLU A 201 2.86 -7.17 13.61
C GLU A 201 3.33 -5.92 14.34
N ASN A 202 2.39 -5.12 14.79
CA ASN A 202 2.65 -3.90 15.54
C ASN A 202 1.74 -3.78 16.75
N ILE A 203 2.21 -3.09 17.79
CA ILE A 203 1.43 -2.78 18.98
C ILE A 203 1.26 -1.26 19.09
N ALA A 204 0.02 -0.82 19.02
CA ALA A 204 -0.36 0.56 19.27
C ALA A 204 -0.74 0.74 20.74
N ILE A 205 -0.04 1.63 21.45
CA ILE A 205 -0.41 2.02 22.81
C ILE A 205 -1.47 3.11 22.69
N ILE A 206 -2.58 2.94 23.41
CA ILE A 206 -3.66 3.93 23.43
C ILE A 206 -3.50 4.72 24.74
N ASP A 207 -3.15 6.01 24.59
CA ASP A 207 -3.06 6.90 25.73
C ASP A 207 -4.47 7.23 26.24
N VAL A 208 -4.83 6.57 27.34
CA VAL A 208 -6.16 6.72 27.95
C VAL A 208 -6.23 7.99 28.81
N GLY A 209 -5.43 9.02 28.54
CA GLY A 209 -5.33 10.30 29.23
C GLY A 209 -5.93 10.25 30.63
N ARG A 210 -5.09 10.29 31.66
CA ARG A 210 -5.52 10.35 33.06
C ARG A 210 -6.35 11.59 33.32
#